data_3e04a1a38cc07645b03f874af9d23cbd
#
_entry.id   3e04a1a38cc07645b03f874af9d23cbd
#
_cell.length_a   1.000
_cell.length_b   1.000
_cell.length_c   1.000
_cell.angle_alpha   90.00
_cell.angle_beta   90.00
_cell.angle_gamma   90.00
#
_symmetry.space_group_name_H-M   'P 1'
#
loop_
_entity.id
_entity.type
_entity.pdbx_description
1 polymer ?
#
loop_
_entity_poly.entity_id
_entity_poly.type
_entity_poly.pdbx_seq_one_letter_code
_entity_poly.pdbx_strand_id
1 'polypeptide(L)'
;MEKRRLLSLDAFRGYTIASMILVNFPGNWEHVFGQLRHTEWFGLTFTDLIAPFFLFIVGVSVTLAYRKRLEEGITRRSMYAKIFYRALKIFLAGMLLNILGILDNFSFSELRWTGTLHRISIVFLVCALIYLNTGWKKQTVIAASLLTGYWLAMVLIPTPGYGKPMLEPGINLAAWIDNKFLPGKMWQGTWDPEGILSTFPSIATGITGMLAGTWLTGKADWERKVTGL
;
A
#
# COMPACT_ATOMS: atom_id res chain seq x y z
N MET A 1 -11.79 27.91 13.99
CA MET A 1 -10.43 27.32 14.10
C MET A 1 -9.95 27.01 12.70
N GLU A 2 -8.89 27.68 12.27
CA GLU A 2 -8.27 27.48 10.97
C GLU A 2 -7.83 26.02 10.79
N LYS A 3 -8.16 25.44 9.63
CA LYS A 3 -7.65 24.09 9.26
C LYS A 3 -6.13 24.18 9.14
N ARG A 4 -5.37 23.92 10.19
CA ARG A 4 -3.92 23.73 10.05
C ARG A 4 -3.68 22.52 9.15
N ARG A 5 -3.47 22.78 7.87
CA ARG A 5 -2.94 21.78 6.94
C ARG A 5 -1.52 21.44 7.38
N LEU A 6 -1.17 20.17 7.42
CA LEU A 6 0.22 19.76 7.58
C LEU A 6 0.93 19.96 6.24
N LEU A 7 1.57 21.11 6.09
CA LEU A 7 2.29 21.47 4.87
C LEU A 7 3.33 20.43 4.48
N SER A 8 3.99 19.83 5.47
CA SER A 8 4.96 18.74 5.27
C SER A 8 4.34 17.52 4.60
N LEU A 9 3.11 17.14 4.96
CA LEU A 9 2.41 16.02 4.32
C LEU A 9 2.01 16.34 2.89
N ASP A 10 1.55 17.57 2.65
CA ASP A 10 1.18 18.01 1.29
C ASP A 10 2.43 18.10 0.39
N ALA A 11 3.55 18.59 0.92
CA ALA A 11 4.84 18.62 0.22
C ALA A 11 5.35 17.18 -0.07
N PHE A 12 5.28 16.28 0.91
CA PHE A 12 5.68 14.88 0.72
C PHE A 12 4.82 14.17 -0.32
N ARG A 13 3.51 14.43 -0.32
CA ARG A 13 2.59 13.91 -1.34
C ARG A 13 2.94 14.45 -2.73
N GLY A 14 3.19 15.75 -2.85
CA GLY A 14 3.62 16.39 -4.11
C GLY A 14 4.93 15.82 -4.63
N TYR A 15 5.92 15.65 -3.74
CA TYR A 15 7.19 15.00 -4.06
C TYR A 15 7.00 13.56 -4.57
N THR A 16 6.17 12.77 -3.88
CA THR A 16 5.90 11.37 -4.26
C THR A 16 5.22 11.29 -5.63
N ILE A 17 4.28 12.21 -5.92
CA ILE A 17 3.62 12.27 -7.24
C ILE A 17 4.62 12.67 -8.33
N ALA A 18 5.45 13.68 -8.09
CA ALA A 18 6.48 14.11 -9.04
C ALA A 18 7.49 12.97 -9.32
N SER A 19 7.91 12.26 -8.28
CA SER A 19 8.78 11.09 -8.40
C SER A 19 8.12 9.97 -9.21
N MET A 20 6.84 9.70 -8.98
CA MET A 20 6.07 8.71 -9.76
C MET A 20 6.03 9.06 -11.24
N ILE A 21 5.80 10.33 -11.58
CA ILE A 21 5.81 10.78 -12.98
C ILE A 21 7.20 10.59 -13.60
N LEU A 22 8.24 11.00 -12.87
CA LEU A 22 9.62 10.88 -13.34
C LEU A 22 10.01 9.44 -13.67
N VAL A 23 9.69 8.48 -12.78
CA VAL A 23 10.10 7.07 -12.97
C VAL A 23 9.25 6.32 -13.99
N ASN A 24 7.98 6.73 -14.19
CA ASN A 24 7.10 6.09 -15.18
C ASN A 24 7.24 6.65 -16.58
N PHE A 25 7.86 7.83 -16.74
CA PHE A 25 8.03 8.50 -18.04
C PHE A 25 9.48 8.97 -18.22
N PRO A 26 10.45 8.06 -18.27
CA PRO A 26 11.88 8.43 -18.36
C PRO A 26 12.32 8.94 -19.72
N GLY A 27 11.43 8.97 -20.72
CA GLY A 27 11.73 9.36 -22.10
C GLY A 27 12.42 8.26 -22.91
N ASN A 28 13.49 7.67 -22.41
CA ASN A 28 14.16 6.52 -23.05
C ASN A 28 14.50 5.46 -22.00
N TRP A 29 13.94 4.26 -22.15
CA TRP A 29 14.11 3.15 -21.22
C TRP A 29 15.51 2.50 -21.30
N GLU A 30 16.22 2.63 -22.41
CA GLU A 30 17.56 2.08 -22.56
C GLU A 30 18.62 2.87 -21.78
N HIS A 31 18.38 4.18 -21.59
CA HIS A 31 19.33 5.11 -20.96
C HIS A 31 18.81 5.70 -19.65
N VAL A 32 18.13 4.92 -18.84
CA VAL A 32 17.63 5.33 -17.52
C VAL A 32 18.68 5.08 -16.44
N PHE A 33 18.89 6.05 -15.53
CA PHE A 33 19.72 5.87 -14.34
C PHE A 33 19.24 4.69 -13.49
N GLY A 34 20.17 3.89 -12.97
CA GLY A 34 19.83 2.66 -12.22
C GLY A 34 18.86 2.89 -11.05
N GLN A 35 18.96 4.02 -10.33
CA GLN A 35 18.04 4.37 -9.24
C GLN A 35 16.60 4.72 -9.69
N LEU A 36 16.41 5.02 -10.97
CA LEU A 36 15.10 5.29 -11.58
C LEU A 36 14.51 4.07 -12.28
N ARG A 37 15.13 2.90 -12.15
CA ARG A 37 14.59 1.61 -12.57
C ARG A 37 14.17 0.80 -11.35
N HIS A 38 13.20 -0.08 -11.51
CA HIS A 38 12.94 -1.12 -10.52
C HIS A 38 14.10 -2.10 -10.44
N THR A 39 14.38 -2.62 -9.26
CA THR A 39 15.29 -3.77 -9.13
C THR A 39 14.68 -4.98 -9.84
N GLU A 40 15.52 -5.85 -10.37
CA GLU A 40 15.04 -7.08 -11.02
C GLU A 40 14.34 -7.99 -10.00
N TRP A 41 14.94 -8.18 -8.82
CA TRP A 41 14.31 -8.94 -7.72
C TRP A 41 14.87 -8.56 -6.34
N PHE A 42 16.16 -8.81 -6.08
CA PHE A 42 16.80 -8.44 -4.81
C PHE A 42 17.41 -7.06 -4.90
N GLY A 43 17.18 -6.26 -3.88
CA GLY A 43 17.70 -4.90 -3.78
C GLY A 43 16.61 -3.88 -3.51
N LEU A 44 17.01 -2.61 -3.55
CA LEU A 44 16.12 -1.48 -3.35
C LEU A 44 16.63 -0.30 -4.16
N THR A 45 15.80 0.26 -5.02
CA THR A 45 16.07 1.52 -5.69
C THR A 45 15.13 2.61 -5.19
N PHE A 46 15.40 3.86 -5.60
CA PHE A 46 14.49 4.97 -5.32
C PHE A 46 13.07 4.71 -5.89
N THR A 47 12.98 4.10 -7.06
CA THR A 47 11.71 3.75 -7.72
C THR A 47 10.87 2.84 -6.84
N ASP A 48 11.49 1.87 -6.16
CA ASP A 48 10.79 0.89 -5.31
C ASP A 48 10.21 1.52 -4.04
N LEU A 49 10.68 2.69 -3.62
CA LEU A 49 10.17 3.41 -2.45
C LEU A 49 8.89 4.20 -2.73
N ILE A 50 8.57 4.51 -3.98
CA ILE A 50 7.46 5.40 -4.34
C ILE A 50 6.11 4.81 -3.91
N ALA A 51 5.86 3.53 -4.19
CA ALA A 51 4.63 2.86 -3.79
C ALA A 51 4.49 2.77 -2.26
N PRO A 52 5.51 2.35 -1.48
CA PRO A 52 5.50 2.45 -0.02
C PRO A 52 5.23 3.87 0.50
N PHE A 53 5.78 4.92 -0.11
CA PHE A 53 5.50 6.30 0.29
C PHE A 53 4.02 6.65 0.13
N PHE A 54 3.38 6.25 -0.97
CA PHE A 54 1.93 6.43 -1.13
C PHE A 54 1.14 5.73 -0.02
N LEU A 55 1.48 4.49 0.30
CA LEU A 55 0.79 3.73 1.35
C LEU A 55 1.00 4.34 2.74
N PHE A 56 2.20 4.83 3.03
CA PHE A 56 2.50 5.56 4.24
C PHE A 56 1.67 6.86 4.34
N ILE A 57 1.60 7.65 3.26
CA ILE A 57 0.78 8.87 3.17
C ILE A 57 -0.70 8.55 3.38
N VAL A 58 -1.20 7.42 2.86
CA VAL A 58 -2.56 6.94 3.12
C VAL A 58 -2.79 6.74 4.60
N GLY A 59 -1.86 6.08 5.30
CA GLY A 59 -1.92 5.86 6.75
C GLY A 59 -1.96 7.16 7.56
N VAL A 60 -1.05 8.10 7.27
CA VAL A 60 -1.04 9.43 7.90
C VAL A 60 -2.38 10.15 7.66
N SER A 61 -2.89 10.09 6.42
CA SER A 61 -4.15 10.73 6.03
C SER A 61 -5.36 10.12 6.75
N VAL A 62 -5.37 8.81 6.99
CA VAL A 62 -6.38 8.11 7.79
C VAL A 62 -6.43 8.68 9.19
N THR A 63 -5.27 8.78 9.86
CA THR A 63 -5.18 9.34 11.21
C THR A 63 -5.72 10.78 11.27
N LEU A 64 -5.27 11.64 10.37
CA LEU A 64 -5.69 13.04 10.36
C LEU A 64 -7.20 13.20 10.11
N ALA A 65 -7.75 12.40 9.19
CA ALA A 65 -9.16 12.48 8.82
C ALA A 65 -10.09 11.95 9.91
N TYR A 66 -9.75 10.81 10.54
CA TYR A 66 -10.66 10.15 11.48
C TYR A 66 -10.46 10.60 12.92
N ARG A 67 -9.25 11.02 13.32
CA ARG A 67 -9.03 11.63 14.62
C ARG A 67 -9.96 12.82 14.85
N LYS A 68 -9.96 13.77 13.92
CA LYS A 68 -10.81 14.95 14.00
C LYS A 68 -12.30 14.59 14.13
N ARG A 69 -12.77 13.63 13.35
CA ARG A 69 -14.17 13.17 13.39
C ARG A 69 -14.54 12.52 14.72
N LEU A 70 -13.61 11.77 15.32
CA LEU A 70 -13.80 11.18 16.64
C LEU A 70 -13.85 12.27 17.74
N GLU A 71 -12.99 13.29 17.64
CA GLU A 71 -13.01 14.45 18.54
C GLU A 71 -14.29 15.28 18.42
N GLU A 72 -14.89 15.35 17.22
CA GLU A 72 -16.21 15.96 16.95
C GLU A 72 -17.39 15.10 17.42
N GLY A 73 -17.15 13.93 18.01
CA GLY A 73 -18.20 13.04 18.53
C GLY A 73 -18.95 12.25 17.47
N ILE A 74 -18.45 12.20 16.23
CA ILE A 74 -19.08 11.42 15.15
C ILE A 74 -18.98 9.93 15.47
N THR A 75 -20.11 9.22 15.41
CA THR A 75 -20.17 7.80 15.72
C THR A 75 -19.38 6.96 14.71
N ARG A 76 -18.68 5.93 15.18
CA ARG A 76 -17.91 5.01 14.32
C ARG A 76 -18.79 4.38 13.25
N ARG A 77 -20.04 4.01 13.60
CA ARG A 77 -20.99 3.38 12.66
C ARG A 77 -21.25 4.23 11.43
N SER A 78 -21.39 5.55 11.59
CA SER A 78 -21.61 6.48 10.46
C SER A 78 -20.37 6.63 9.56
N MET A 79 -19.17 6.34 10.10
CA MET A 79 -17.92 6.39 9.35
C MET A 79 -17.68 5.16 8.50
N TYR A 80 -18.12 3.96 8.92
CA TYR A 80 -17.88 2.71 8.18
C TYR A 80 -18.42 2.74 6.76
N ALA A 81 -19.66 3.18 6.58
CA ALA A 81 -20.24 3.29 5.24
C ALA A 81 -19.43 4.24 4.32
N LYS A 82 -18.98 5.37 4.87
CA LYS A 82 -18.16 6.34 4.12
C LYS A 82 -16.78 5.79 3.79
N ILE A 83 -16.18 5.01 4.69
CA ILE A 83 -14.89 4.33 4.47
C ILE A 83 -15.05 3.31 3.34
N PHE A 84 -16.03 2.43 3.44
CA PHE A 84 -16.29 1.42 2.43
C PHE A 84 -16.56 2.04 1.05
N TYR A 85 -17.43 3.05 0.99
CA TYR A 85 -17.74 3.73 -0.27
C TYR A 85 -16.53 4.43 -0.89
N ARG A 86 -15.66 5.01 -0.07
CA ARG A 86 -14.41 5.61 -0.56
C ARG A 86 -13.44 4.54 -1.07
N ALA A 87 -13.27 3.44 -0.33
CA ALA A 87 -12.47 2.32 -0.78
C ALA A 87 -12.99 1.75 -2.10
N LEU A 88 -14.30 1.50 -2.19
CA LEU A 88 -14.94 1.01 -3.40
C LEU A 88 -14.70 1.94 -4.60
N LYS A 89 -14.82 3.25 -4.42
CA LYS A 89 -14.53 4.21 -5.51
C LYS A 89 -13.09 4.12 -6.02
N ILE A 90 -12.12 4.00 -5.11
CA ILE A 90 -10.70 3.85 -5.49
C ILE A 90 -10.49 2.52 -6.21
N PHE A 91 -11.10 1.45 -5.72
CA PHE A 91 -11.04 0.13 -6.33
C PHE A 91 -11.62 0.13 -7.76
N LEU A 92 -12.82 0.69 -7.91
CA LEU A 92 -13.49 0.79 -9.22
C LEU A 92 -12.73 1.71 -10.19
N ALA A 93 -12.11 2.77 -9.71
CA ALA A 93 -11.22 3.60 -10.54
C ALA A 93 -10.02 2.81 -11.05
N GLY A 94 -9.41 1.95 -10.20
CA GLY A 94 -8.35 1.03 -10.62
C GLY A 94 -8.83 0.03 -11.66
N MET A 95 -10.02 -0.55 -11.45
CA MET A 95 -10.64 -1.47 -12.40
C MET A 95 -10.91 -0.79 -13.74
N LEU A 96 -11.44 0.44 -13.72
CA LEU A 96 -11.67 1.22 -14.93
C LEU A 96 -10.38 1.43 -15.73
N LEU A 97 -9.27 1.79 -15.06
CA LEU A 97 -7.99 1.96 -15.75
C LEU A 97 -7.48 0.64 -16.36
N ASN A 98 -7.64 -0.49 -15.67
CA ASN A 98 -7.25 -1.79 -16.19
C ASN A 98 -8.11 -2.17 -17.43
N ILE A 99 -9.41 -1.88 -17.40
CA ILE A 99 -10.31 -2.10 -18.56
C ILE A 99 -9.92 -1.20 -19.73
N LEU A 100 -9.65 0.08 -19.47
CA LEU A 100 -9.22 1.02 -20.51
C LEU A 100 -7.92 0.57 -21.20
N GLY A 101 -7.02 -0.09 -20.48
CA GLY A 101 -5.77 -0.61 -21.01
C GLY A 101 -5.92 -1.81 -21.98
N ILE A 102 -7.10 -2.45 -22.02
CA ILE A 102 -7.38 -3.64 -22.86
C ILE A 102 -8.59 -3.46 -23.77
N LEU A 103 -9.07 -2.22 -23.98
CA LEU A 103 -10.31 -1.95 -24.73
C LEU A 103 -10.30 -2.54 -26.13
N ASP A 104 -9.15 -2.49 -26.84
CA ASP A 104 -9.04 -2.96 -28.21
C ASP A 104 -9.23 -4.48 -28.35
N ASN A 105 -8.91 -5.24 -27.29
CA ASN A 105 -9.02 -6.70 -27.25
C ASN A 105 -9.58 -7.15 -25.90
N PHE A 106 -10.75 -6.62 -25.54
CA PHE A 106 -11.35 -6.92 -24.24
C PHE A 106 -11.66 -8.41 -24.07
N SER A 107 -11.03 -9.02 -23.05
CA SER A 107 -11.35 -10.35 -22.57
C SER A 107 -11.24 -10.38 -21.05
N PHE A 108 -12.13 -11.11 -20.39
CA PHE A 108 -12.05 -11.30 -18.92
C PHE A 108 -10.79 -12.02 -18.48
N SER A 109 -10.21 -12.87 -19.34
CA SER A 109 -8.93 -13.55 -19.08
C SER A 109 -7.74 -12.60 -19.13
N GLU A 110 -7.80 -11.54 -19.93
CA GLU A 110 -6.77 -10.50 -20.04
C GLU A 110 -6.93 -9.40 -18.98
N LEU A 111 -8.07 -9.35 -18.29
CA LEU A 111 -8.34 -8.33 -17.27
C LEU A 111 -7.50 -8.58 -16.03
N ARG A 112 -6.66 -7.63 -15.66
CA ARG A 112 -5.91 -7.64 -14.41
C ARG A 112 -6.79 -7.16 -13.26
N TRP A 113 -6.93 -7.99 -12.22
CA TRP A 113 -7.75 -7.69 -11.03
C TRP A 113 -6.96 -7.05 -9.89
N THR A 114 -5.67 -6.88 -10.08
CA THR A 114 -4.75 -6.24 -9.15
C THR A 114 -4.23 -4.93 -9.72
N GLY A 115 -3.43 -4.22 -8.95
CA GLY A 115 -2.78 -2.99 -9.35
C GLY A 115 -2.67 -1.99 -8.20
N THR A 116 -1.94 -0.92 -8.41
CA THR A 116 -1.60 0.06 -7.38
C THR A 116 -2.83 0.68 -6.72
N LEU A 117 -3.88 1.05 -7.49
CA LEU A 117 -5.10 1.62 -6.92
C LEU A 117 -5.91 0.59 -6.12
N HIS A 118 -5.93 -0.67 -6.55
CA HIS A 118 -6.57 -1.75 -5.81
C HIS A 118 -5.88 -1.95 -4.46
N ARG A 119 -4.55 -1.99 -4.45
CA ARG A 119 -3.75 -2.07 -3.22
C ARG A 119 -3.98 -0.88 -2.31
N ILE A 120 -3.95 0.36 -2.83
CA ILE A 120 -4.25 1.57 -2.06
C ILE A 120 -5.66 1.50 -1.45
N SER A 121 -6.65 1.01 -2.20
CA SER A 121 -8.02 0.84 -1.72
C SER A 121 -8.10 -0.12 -0.53
N ILE A 122 -7.48 -1.30 -0.66
CA ILE A 122 -7.46 -2.32 0.39
C ILE A 122 -6.72 -1.80 1.62
N VAL A 123 -5.53 -1.22 1.45
CA VAL A 123 -4.74 -0.65 2.56
C VAL A 123 -5.52 0.47 3.25
N PHE A 124 -6.14 1.39 2.50
CA PHE A 124 -6.98 2.43 3.07
C PHE A 124 -8.13 1.86 3.89
N LEU A 125 -8.86 0.87 3.35
CA LEU A 125 -10.00 0.23 4.03
C LEU A 125 -9.56 -0.41 5.34
N VAL A 126 -8.54 -1.26 5.29
CA VAL A 126 -8.05 -2.01 6.45
C VAL A 126 -7.45 -1.06 7.50
N CYS A 127 -6.61 -0.11 7.10
CA CYS A 127 -6.05 0.89 7.99
C CYS A 127 -7.12 1.75 8.67
N ALA A 128 -8.14 2.20 7.94
CA ALA A 128 -9.22 2.99 8.52
C ALA A 128 -10.05 2.18 9.54
N LEU A 129 -10.33 0.90 9.26
CA LEU A 129 -11.00 0.01 10.19
C LEU A 129 -10.16 -0.26 11.44
N ILE A 130 -8.86 -0.54 11.28
CA ILE A 130 -7.94 -0.74 12.40
C ILE A 130 -7.87 0.54 13.25
N TYR A 131 -7.74 1.72 12.62
CA TYR A 131 -7.66 2.99 13.33
C TYR A 131 -8.88 3.27 14.20
N LEU A 132 -10.08 3.03 13.68
CA LEU A 132 -11.32 3.27 14.42
C LEU A 132 -11.53 2.31 15.58
N ASN A 133 -10.95 1.11 15.55
CA ASN A 133 -11.22 0.06 16.53
C ASN A 133 -10.07 -0.23 17.49
N THR A 134 -8.87 0.31 17.23
CA THR A 134 -7.67 0.00 18.02
C THR A 134 -6.87 1.24 18.38
N GLY A 135 -6.15 1.18 19.49
CA GLY A 135 -5.18 2.20 19.87
C GLY A 135 -3.79 1.88 19.30
N TRP A 136 -2.87 2.85 19.40
CA TRP A 136 -1.53 2.79 18.81
C TRP A 136 -0.72 1.53 19.20
N LYS A 137 -0.81 1.05 20.45
CA LYS A 137 -0.11 -0.17 20.89
C LYS A 137 -0.56 -1.41 20.10
N LYS A 138 -1.89 -1.57 19.94
CA LYS A 138 -2.43 -2.68 19.14
C LYS A 138 -2.06 -2.54 17.66
N GLN A 139 -2.06 -1.33 17.13
CA GLN A 139 -1.63 -1.04 15.75
C GLN A 139 -0.17 -1.45 15.53
N THR A 140 0.73 -1.13 16.47
CA THR A 140 2.14 -1.57 16.41
C THR A 140 2.25 -3.10 16.41
N VAL A 141 1.52 -3.78 17.29
CA VAL A 141 1.53 -5.24 17.34
C VAL A 141 1.00 -5.83 16.02
N ILE A 142 -0.10 -5.29 15.49
CA ILE A 142 -0.65 -5.75 14.20
C ILE A 142 0.37 -5.57 13.07
N ALA A 143 1.02 -4.41 12.96
CA ALA A 143 2.03 -4.16 11.95
C ALA A 143 3.21 -5.14 12.05
N ALA A 144 3.74 -5.32 13.27
CA ALA A 144 4.81 -6.28 13.53
C ALA A 144 4.39 -7.72 13.17
N SER A 145 3.18 -8.12 13.56
CA SER A 145 2.65 -9.46 13.23
C SER A 145 2.49 -9.68 11.73
N LEU A 146 2.02 -8.67 10.99
CA LEU A 146 1.89 -8.76 9.53
C LEU A 146 3.25 -8.91 8.84
N LEU A 147 4.25 -8.14 9.26
CA LEU A 147 5.61 -8.23 8.69
C LEU A 147 6.28 -9.55 9.05
N THR A 148 6.26 -9.93 10.33
CA THR A 148 6.87 -11.18 10.80
C THR A 148 6.15 -12.39 10.21
N GLY A 149 4.81 -12.37 10.17
CA GLY A 149 4.01 -13.45 9.59
C GLY A 149 4.27 -13.62 8.10
N TYR A 150 4.36 -12.52 7.34
CA TYR A 150 4.73 -12.59 5.92
C TYR A 150 6.14 -13.18 5.74
N TRP A 151 7.11 -12.68 6.49
CA TRP A 151 8.49 -13.18 6.43
C TRP A 151 8.57 -14.67 6.78
N LEU A 152 7.95 -15.10 7.89
CA LEU A 152 7.91 -16.50 8.31
C LEU A 152 7.22 -17.39 7.25
N ALA A 153 6.11 -16.92 6.67
CA ALA A 153 5.43 -17.65 5.62
C ALA A 153 6.34 -17.89 4.41
N MET A 154 7.06 -16.84 3.97
CA MET A 154 7.97 -16.95 2.81
C MET A 154 9.19 -17.84 3.07
N VAL A 155 9.70 -17.87 4.31
CA VAL A 155 10.95 -18.58 4.65
C VAL A 155 10.70 -20.02 5.15
N LEU A 156 9.56 -20.27 5.79
CA LEU A 156 9.30 -21.56 6.43
C LEU A 156 8.32 -22.45 5.67
N ILE A 157 7.38 -21.87 4.93
CA ILE A 157 6.35 -22.67 4.24
C ILE A 157 6.92 -23.18 2.91
N PRO A 158 7.02 -24.50 2.70
CA PRO A 158 7.43 -25.05 1.42
C PRO A 158 6.48 -24.61 0.31
N THR A 159 7.05 -24.12 -0.78
CA THR A 159 6.24 -23.78 -1.96
C THR A 159 5.71 -25.06 -2.58
N PRO A 160 4.39 -25.19 -2.77
CA PRO A 160 3.80 -26.37 -3.37
C PRO A 160 4.41 -26.69 -4.74
N GLY A 161 4.79 -27.95 -4.93
CA GLY A 161 5.49 -28.42 -6.13
C GLY A 161 7.03 -28.44 -6.02
N TYR A 162 7.62 -27.72 -5.04
CA TYR A 162 9.07 -27.64 -4.87
C TYR A 162 9.59 -28.35 -3.60
N GLY A 163 8.71 -28.66 -2.64
CA GLY A 163 9.06 -29.37 -1.40
C GLY A 163 9.94 -28.58 -0.42
N LYS A 164 10.32 -27.34 -0.74
CA LYS A 164 11.10 -26.41 0.07
C LYS A 164 10.63 -24.98 -0.16
N PRO A 165 10.92 -24.04 0.77
CA PRO A 165 10.64 -22.64 0.53
C PRO A 165 11.46 -22.12 -0.65
N MET A 166 10.80 -21.43 -1.58
CA MET A 166 11.42 -20.74 -2.71
C MET A 166 11.26 -19.24 -2.53
N LEU A 167 12.32 -18.47 -2.83
CA LEU A 167 12.29 -16.99 -2.72
C LEU A 167 12.45 -16.29 -4.08
N GLU A 168 12.67 -17.05 -5.14
CA GLU A 168 12.86 -16.54 -6.49
C GLU A 168 11.53 -16.05 -7.11
N PRO A 169 11.57 -15.10 -8.07
CA PRO A 169 10.37 -14.58 -8.72
C PRO A 169 9.60 -15.69 -9.45
N GLY A 170 8.29 -15.64 -9.38
CA GLY A 170 7.40 -16.57 -10.10
C GLY A 170 7.26 -17.97 -9.51
N ILE A 171 8.17 -18.41 -8.63
CA ILE A 171 8.15 -19.74 -8.04
C ILE A 171 8.08 -19.75 -6.50
N ASN A 172 7.94 -18.59 -5.89
CA ASN A 172 7.79 -18.48 -4.43
C ASN A 172 6.34 -18.67 -3.99
N LEU A 173 6.14 -18.73 -2.66
CA LEU A 173 4.83 -18.93 -2.06
C LEU A 173 3.81 -17.84 -2.48
N ALA A 174 4.25 -16.57 -2.58
CA ALA A 174 3.36 -15.48 -3.00
C ALA A 174 2.88 -15.69 -4.44
N ALA A 175 3.79 -16.02 -5.36
CA ALA A 175 3.44 -16.32 -6.74
C ALA A 175 2.49 -17.53 -6.85
N TRP A 176 2.71 -18.58 -6.05
CA TRP A 176 1.82 -19.73 -6.02
C TRP A 176 0.39 -19.35 -5.55
N ILE A 177 0.27 -18.52 -4.53
CA ILE A 177 -1.04 -18.01 -4.04
C ILE A 177 -1.70 -17.16 -5.13
N ASP A 178 -0.95 -16.28 -5.76
CA ASP A 178 -1.47 -15.41 -6.82
C ASP A 178 -1.98 -16.24 -7.99
N ASN A 179 -1.20 -17.22 -8.48
CA ASN A 179 -1.62 -18.13 -9.54
C ASN A 179 -2.86 -18.96 -9.20
N LYS A 180 -3.06 -19.28 -7.92
CA LYS A 180 -4.18 -20.12 -7.49
C LYS A 180 -5.47 -19.33 -7.31
N PHE A 181 -5.38 -18.08 -6.86
CA PHE A 181 -6.53 -17.33 -6.36
C PHE A 181 -6.83 -16.04 -7.13
N LEU A 182 -5.88 -15.46 -7.85
CA LEU A 182 -6.14 -14.28 -8.67
C LEU A 182 -6.75 -14.69 -10.02
N PRO A 183 -7.91 -14.15 -10.39
CA PRO A 183 -8.46 -14.35 -11.71
C PRO A 183 -7.76 -13.44 -12.74
N GLY A 184 -7.81 -13.81 -14.00
CA GLY A 184 -7.34 -13.02 -15.12
C GLY A 184 -5.82 -12.95 -15.25
N LYS A 185 -5.32 -11.88 -15.85
CA LYS A 185 -3.90 -11.70 -16.15
C LYS A 185 -3.14 -11.12 -14.96
N MET A 186 -1.96 -11.61 -14.71
CA MET A 186 -1.00 -11.06 -13.74
C MET A 186 0.05 -10.23 -14.48
N TRP A 187 0.59 -9.18 -13.81
CA TRP A 187 1.56 -8.26 -14.43
C TRP A 187 2.79 -8.97 -14.98
N GLN A 188 3.35 -9.90 -14.24
CA GLN A 188 4.55 -10.66 -14.61
C GLN A 188 4.22 -12.06 -15.20
N GLY A 189 2.98 -12.29 -15.59
CA GLY A 189 2.52 -13.57 -16.12
C GLY A 189 2.32 -14.66 -15.07
N THR A 190 3.32 -14.94 -14.24
CA THR A 190 3.27 -15.98 -13.18
C THR A 190 3.10 -15.44 -11.78
N TRP A 191 3.15 -14.12 -11.59
CA TRP A 191 2.98 -13.44 -10.30
C TRP A 191 2.62 -11.97 -10.51
N ASP A 192 2.09 -11.34 -9.47
CA ASP A 192 1.74 -9.93 -9.50
C ASP A 192 2.43 -9.17 -8.36
N PRO A 193 3.14 -8.03 -8.64
CA PRO A 193 3.73 -7.21 -7.59
C PRO A 193 2.70 -6.75 -6.56
N GLU A 194 1.47 -6.51 -6.98
CA GLU A 194 0.32 -6.17 -6.14
C GLU A 194 -0.54 -7.39 -5.78
N GLY A 195 0.07 -8.56 -5.64
CA GLY A 195 -0.59 -9.83 -5.32
C GLY A 195 -1.17 -9.88 -3.90
N ILE A 196 -1.80 -11.02 -3.60
CA ILE A 196 -2.55 -11.25 -2.36
C ILE A 196 -1.62 -11.20 -1.14
N LEU A 197 -0.58 -12.05 -1.14
CA LEU A 197 0.28 -12.19 0.03
C LEU A 197 1.10 -10.91 0.28
N SER A 198 1.59 -10.26 -0.77
CA SER A 198 2.34 -9.00 -0.70
C SER A 198 1.49 -7.80 -0.21
N THR A 199 0.17 -7.95 -0.14
CA THR A 199 -0.72 -6.94 0.43
C THR A 199 -0.60 -6.85 1.96
N PHE A 200 -0.21 -7.91 2.67
CA PHE A 200 -0.03 -7.88 4.13
C PHE A 200 1.08 -6.92 4.58
N PRO A 201 2.32 -6.98 4.06
CA PRO A 201 3.32 -5.97 4.38
C PRO A 201 2.94 -4.57 3.90
N SER A 202 2.17 -4.44 2.83
CA SER A 202 1.63 -3.15 2.38
C SER A 202 0.67 -2.53 3.41
N ILE A 203 -0.18 -3.34 4.06
CA ILE A 203 -1.02 -2.88 5.18
C ILE A 203 -0.15 -2.44 6.36
N ALA A 204 0.92 -3.18 6.69
CA ALA A 204 1.85 -2.76 7.73
C ALA A 204 2.49 -1.40 7.42
N THR A 205 2.86 -1.13 6.17
CA THR A 205 3.34 0.20 5.73
C THR A 205 2.28 1.28 5.96
N GLY A 206 1.02 1.02 5.65
CA GLY A 206 -0.09 1.93 5.97
C GLY A 206 -0.23 2.18 7.47
N ILE A 207 -0.08 1.13 8.30
CA ILE A 207 -0.15 1.25 9.76
C ILE A 207 1.04 2.07 10.30
N THR A 208 2.25 1.93 9.77
CA THR A 208 3.38 2.81 10.18
C THR A 208 3.08 4.27 9.88
N GLY A 209 2.42 4.56 8.75
CA GLY A 209 1.90 5.90 8.46
C GLY A 209 0.86 6.38 9.48
N MET A 210 -0.05 5.51 9.94
CA MET A 210 -1.02 5.86 11.00
C MET A 210 -0.31 6.17 12.33
N LEU A 211 0.70 5.40 12.71
CA LEU A 211 1.49 5.63 13.91
C LEU A 211 2.24 6.96 13.83
N ALA A 212 2.89 7.25 12.70
CA ALA A 212 3.54 8.53 12.45
C ALA A 212 2.53 9.70 12.51
N GLY A 213 1.35 9.56 11.90
CA GLY A 213 0.28 10.53 11.99
C GLY A 213 -0.20 10.78 13.42
N THR A 214 -0.31 9.73 14.21
CA THR A 214 -0.68 9.79 15.64
C THR A 214 0.40 10.52 16.45
N TRP A 215 1.67 10.24 16.17
CA TRP A 215 2.80 10.89 16.80
C TRP A 215 2.87 12.39 16.46
N LEU A 216 2.79 12.74 15.19
CA LEU A 216 2.82 14.12 14.70
C LEU A 216 1.68 14.98 15.27
N THR A 217 0.51 14.40 15.45
CA THR A 217 -0.68 15.09 15.99
C THR A 217 -0.77 15.01 17.52
N GLY A 218 0.16 14.32 18.19
CA GLY A 218 0.25 14.23 19.64
C GLY A 218 0.55 15.57 20.32
N LYS A 219 0.49 15.60 21.65
CA LYS A 219 0.74 16.81 22.45
C LYS A 219 2.22 17.11 22.71
N ALA A 220 3.14 16.28 22.21
CA ALA A 220 4.56 16.49 22.39
C ALA A 220 5.06 17.76 21.72
N ASP A 221 6.10 18.38 22.27
CA ASP A 221 6.75 19.54 21.67
C ASP A 221 7.41 19.20 20.34
N TRP A 222 7.64 20.20 19.50
CA TRP A 222 8.18 20.02 18.14
C TRP A 222 9.52 19.29 18.12
N GLU A 223 10.44 19.64 19.02
CA GLU A 223 11.75 18.99 19.12
C GLU A 223 11.62 17.49 19.38
N ARG A 224 10.75 17.10 20.33
CA ARG A 224 10.47 15.68 20.61
C ARG A 224 9.80 14.96 19.43
N LYS A 225 8.98 15.68 18.65
CA LYS A 225 8.36 15.08 17.46
C LYS A 225 9.36 14.77 16.37
N VAL A 226 10.33 15.65 16.15
CA VAL A 226 11.39 15.46 15.15
C VAL A 226 12.36 14.35 15.55
N THR A 227 12.74 14.29 16.83
CA THR A 227 13.69 13.28 17.33
C THR A 227 13.07 11.88 17.55
N GLY A 228 11.75 11.77 17.54
CA GLY A 228 11.02 10.52 17.77
C GLY A 228 10.43 9.87 16.51
N LEU A 229 10.68 10.43 15.32
CA LEU A 229 10.37 9.86 14.00
C LEU A 229 11.57 9.11 13.44
#